data_a1037f3c0e225c35b8746fe96fe54d01
#
_entry.id   a1037f3c0e225c35b8746fe96fe54d01
#
_cell.length_a   1.000
_cell.length_b   1.000
_cell.length_c   1.000
_cell.angle_alpha   90.00
_cell.angle_beta   90.00
_cell.angle_gamma   90.00
#
_symmetry.space_group_name_H-M   'P 1'
#
loop_
_entity.id
_entity.type
_entity.pdbx_description
1 polymer ?
#
loop_
_entity_poly.entity_id
_entity_poly.type
_entity_poly.pdbx_seq_one_letter_code
_entity_poly.pdbx_strand_id
1 'polypeptide(L)'
;MRRVLVVRLDSDGDVLLAGPAVRAVAAGADEVVMVVGPRGQQAAGLLPGVDAVEVWRCPWVDGEPPPVTREGTEEIVDTLAALGADEAVVLTSFHQSPLPTALVLRMAGVGRITAAPGCSTT
;
A
#
# COMPACT_ATOMS: atom_id res chain seq x y z
N MET A 1 1.75 -15.02 13.44
CA MET A 1 2.28 -13.64 13.35
C MET A 1 1.37 -12.82 12.48
N ARG A 2 0.95 -11.67 12.96
CA ARG A 2 0.06 -10.79 12.23
C ARG A 2 0.87 -9.75 11.46
N ARG A 3 0.99 -9.91 10.16
CA ARG A 3 1.66 -8.96 9.27
C ARG A 3 0.60 -8.24 8.44
N VAL A 4 0.65 -6.91 8.46
CA VAL A 4 -0.34 -6.08 7.78
C VAL A 4 0.38 -5.19 6.77
N LEU A 5 -0.17 -5.12 5.55
CA LEU A 5 0.29 -4.18 4.55
C LEU A 5 -0.53 -2.90 4.67
N VAL A 6 0.13 -1.75 4.69
CA VAL A 6 -0.54 -0.46 4.56
C VAL A 6 -0.15 0.10 3.20
N VAL A 7 -1.11 0.25 2.32
CA VAL A 7 -0.87 0.64 0.93
C VAL A 7 -1.28 2.09 0.72
N ARG A 8 -0.34 2.94 0.37
CA ARG A 8 -0.58 4.34 -0.01
C ARG A 8 0.39 4.68 -1.14
N LEU A 9 -0.13 4.78 -2.37
CA LEU A 9 0.70 4.80 -3.58
C LEU A 9 0.99 6.20 -4.13
N ASP A 10 0.59 7.22 -3.41
CA ASP A 10 0.74 8.62 -3.83
C ASP A 10 2.09 9.23 -3.39
N SER A 11 2.14 10.55 -3.30
CA SER A 11 3.37 11.29 -2.99
C SER A 11 3.75 11.25 -1.51
N ASP A 12 4.93 11.79 -1.19
CA ASP A 12 5.42 11.90 0.19
C ASP A 12 4.42 12.58 1.13
N GLY A 13 3.75 13.65 0.66
CA GLY A 13 2.77 14.35 1.47
C GLY A 13 1.60 13.45 1.87
N ASP A 14 1.10 12.67 0.92
CA ASP A 14 0.00 11.74 1.18
C ASP A 14 0.46 10.61 2.11
N VAL A 15 1.68 10.12 1.93
CA VAL A 15 2.25 9.09 2.79
C VAL A 15 2.38 9.59 4.22
N LEU A 16 2.86 10.82 4.41
CA LEU A 16 2.98 11.41 5.76
C LEU A 16 1.61 11.53 6.43
N LEU A 17 0.58 11.88 5.68
CA LEU A 17 -0.79 11.96 6.21
C LEU A 17 -1.34 10.59 6.62
N ALA A 18 -0.76 9.51 6.16
CA ALA A 18 -1.15 8.16 6.55
C ALA A 18 -0.58 7.77 7.92
N GLY A 19 0.27 8.58 8.52
CA GLY A 19 0.92 8.28 9.80
C GLY A 19 -0.02 7.80 10.90
N PRO A 20 -1.14 8.51 11.17
CA PRO A 20 -2.09 8.06 12.18
C PRO A 20 -2.66 6.66 11.91
N ALA A 21 -2.99 6.38 10.65
CA ALA A 21 -3.49 5.05 10.27
C ALA A 21 -2.43 3.97 10.47
N VAL A 22 -1.18 4.27 10.10
CA VAL A 22 -0.07 3.35 10.31
C VAL A 22 0.12 3.04 11.80
N ARG A 23 0.08 4.08 12.65
CA ARG A 23 0.22 3.88 14.09
C ARG A 23 -0.91 3.03 14.66
N ALA A 24 -2.14 3.25 14.19
CA ALA A 24 -3.29 2.46 14.64
C ALA A 24 -3.14 0.99 14.25
N VAL A 25 -2.68 0.72 13.04
CA VAL A 25 -2.44 -0.65 12.56
C VAL A 25 -1.30 -1.28 13.36
N ALA A 26 -0.22 -0.55 13.56
CA ALA A 26 0.96 -1.06 14.26
C ALA A 26 0.65 -1.45 15.70
N ALA A 27 -0.30 -0.79 16.34
CA ALA A 27 -0.69 -1.12 17.70
C ALA A 27 -1.25 -2.54 17.85
N GLY A 28 -1.80 -3.10 16.77
CA GLY A 28 -2.39 -4.44 16.82
C GLY A 28 -1.70 -5.46 15.91
N ALA A 29 -0.60 -5.10 15.25
CA ALA A 29 0.10 -5.97 14.32
C ALA A 29 1.49 -6.31 14.85
N ASP A 30 2.01 -7.47 14.46
CA ASP A 30 3.38 -7.86 14.79
C ASP A 30 4.38 -7.19 13.84
N GLU A 31 3.97 -6.98 12.59
CA GLU A 31 4.80 -6.32 11.59
C GLU A 31 3.94 -5.52 10.63
N VAL A 32 4.39 -4.33 10.29
CA VAL A 32 3.75 -3.48 9.30
C VAL A 32 4.71 -3.25 8.15
N VAL A 33 4.28 -3.62 6.94
CA VAL A 33 5.00 -3.32 5.71
C VAL A 33 4.21 -2.26 4.97
N MET A 34 4.83 -1.15 4.66
CA MET A 34 4.16 -0.11 3.90
C MET A 34 4.49 -0.26 2.41
N VAL A 35 3.45 -0.33 1.58
CA VAL A 35 3.59 -0.42 0.13
C VAL A 35 3.31 0.98 -0.43
N VAL A 36 4.30 1.55 -1.10
CA VAL A 36 4.25 2.93 -1.57
C VAL A 36 4.71 3.04 -3.01
N GLY A 37 4.38 4.14 -3.67
CA GLY A 37 4.98 4.47 -4.95
C GLY A 37 6.37 5.07 -4.78
N PRO A 38 7.11 5.25 -5.88
CA PRO A 38 8.47 5.83 -5.81
C PRO A 38 8.51 7.20 -5.15
N ARG A 39 7.47 8.01 -5.33
CA ARG A 39 7.40 9.35 -4.76
C ARG A 39 7.03 9.39 -3.29
N GLY A 40 6.69 8.26 -2.69
CA GLY A 40 6.37 8.15 -1.28
C GLY A 40 7.38 7.36 -0.47
N GLN A 41 8.41 6.85 -1.12
CA GLN A 41 9.37 5.95 -0.49
C GLN A 41 10.13 6.61 0.67
N GLN A 42 10.57 7.84 0.48
CA GLN A 42 11.33 8.55 1.49
C GLN A 42 10.49 8.80 2.74
N ALA A 43 9.27 9.28 2.55
CA ALA A 43 8.36 9.56 3.67
C ALA A 43 8.00 8.28 4.43
N ALA A 44 7.78 7.18 3.73
CA ALA A 44 7.44 5.90 4.36
C ALA A 44 8.53 5.45 5.32
N GLY A 45 9.79 5.65 4.95
CA GLY A 45 10.93 5.29 5.80
C GLY A 45 11.04 6.11 7.07
N LEU A 46 10.34 7.25 7.16
CA LEU A 46 10.36 8.13 8.32
C LEU A 46 9.19 7.89 9.28
N LEU A 47 8.18 7.12 8.87
CA LEU A 47 6.99 6.95 9.69
C LEU A 47 7.22 5.96 10.83
N PRO A 48 6.88 6.33 12.08
CA PRO A 48 6.92 5.39 13.19
C PRO A 48 5.93 4.25 12.96
N GLY A 49 6.34 3.04 13.31
CA GLY A 49 5.50 1.85 13.19
C GLY A 49 5.68 1.08 11.89
N VAL A 50 6.39 1.63 10.92
CA VAL A 50 6.70 0.95 9.66
C VAL A 50 7.96 0.11 9.85
N ASP A 51 7.85 -1.20 9.66
CA ASP A 51 8.98 -2.11 9.81
C ASP A 51 9.75 -2.30 8.50
N ALA A 52 9.06 -2.22 7.37
CA ALA A 52 9.67 -2.37 6.05
C ALA A 52 8.87 -1.61 5.01
N VAL A 53 9.51 -1.27 3.91
CA VAL A 53 8.88 -0.52 2.80
C VAL A 53 9.07 -1.30 1.51
N GLU A 54 7.98 -1.49 0.78
CA GLU A 54 7.98 -2.08 -0.56
C GLU A 54 7.54 -1.00 -1.55
N VAL A 55 8.26 -0.82 -2.64
CA VAL A 55 7.95 0.21 -3.65
C VAL A 55 7.27 -0.45 -4.84
N TRP A 56 6.14 0.12 -5.26
CA TRP A 56 5.38 -0.34 -6.42
C TRP A 56 5.04 0.85 -7.33
N ARG A 57 5.56 0.83 -8.55
CA ARG A 57 5.14 1.80 -9.57
C ARG A 57 3.80 1.38 -10.13
N CYS A 58 2.75 1.77 -9.46
CA CYS A 58 1.40 1.36 -9.79
C CYS A 58 0.88 2.05 -11.06
N PRO A 59 0.49 1.29 -12.10
CA PRO A 59 0.07 1.90 -13.37
C PRO A 59 -1.14 2.80 -13.29
N TRP A 60 -1.97 2.68 -12.27
CA TRP A 60 -3.17 3.51 -12.14
C TRP A 60 -3.00 4.65 -11.13
N VAL A 61 -1.81 4.84 -10.58
CA VAL A 61 -1.55 5.92 -9.64
C VAL A 61 -0.31 6.76 -10.02
N ASP A 62 0.73 6.11 -10.56
CA ASP A 62 1.99 6.79 -10.90
C ASP A 62 1.74 7.93 -11.90
N GLY A 63 2.37 9.08 -11.68
CA GLY A 63 2.26 10.23 -12.58
C GLY A 63 2.81 9.99 -13.99
N GLU A 64 3.78 9.07 -14.10
CA GLU A 64 4.32 8.61 -15.39
C GLU A 64 4.18 7.09 -15.39
N PRO A 65 2.95 6.58 -15.60
CA PRO A 65 2.70 5.17 -15.34
C PRO A 65 3.32 4.26 -16.38
N PRO A 66 3.85 3.10 -15.96
CA PRO A 66 4.17 2.05 -16.90
C PRO A 66 2.87 1.50 -17.48
N PRO A 67 2.90 0.86 -18.66
CA PRO A 67 1.69 0.23 -19.18
C PRO A 67 1.26 -0.94 -18.28
N VAL A 68 -0.04 -1.21 -18.26
CA VAL A 68 -0.56 -2.38 -17.59
C VAL A 68 -0.30 -3.58 -18.50
N THR A 69 0.49 -4.52 -18.03
CA THR A 69 0.81 -5.74 -18.80
C THR A 69 0.58 -6.96 -17.92
N ARG A 70 0.45 -8.11 -18.58
CA ARG A 70 0.33 -9.38 -17.87
C ARG A 70 1.59 -9.63 -17.03
N GLU A 71 2.77 -9.45 -17.63
CA GLU A 71 4.02 -9.69 -16.91
C GLU A 71 4.18 -8.77 -15.72
N GLY A 72 3.89 -7.48 -15.87
CA GLY A 72 3.98 -6.52 -14.79
C GLY A 72 3.00 -6.83 -13.67
N THR A 73 1.79 -7.27 -14.02
CA THR A 73 0.79 -7.66 -13.04
C THR A 73 1.21 -8.92 -12.27
N GLU A 74 1.72 -9.92 -12.98
CA GLU A 74 2.21 -11.14 -12.33
C GLU A 74 3.39 -10.84 -11.41
N GLU A 75 4.29 -9.97 -11.84
CA GLU A 75 5.45 -9.59 -11.05
C GLU A 75 5.05 -8.93 -9.73
N ILE A 76 4.12 -7.99 -9.76
CA ILE A 76 3.68 -7.33 -8.52
C ILE A 76 2.88 -8.29 -7.63
N VAL A 77 2.06 -9.16 -8.22
CA VAL A 77 1.35 -10.17 -7.45
C VAL A 77 2.34 -11.08 -6.72
N ASP A 78 3.38 -11.53 -7.41
CA ASP A 78 4.41 -12.39 -6.80
C ASP A 78 5.18 -11.65 -5.72
N THR A 79 5.53 -10.39 -5.95
CA THR A 79 6.23 -9.55 -4.98
C THR A 79 5.40 -9.40 -3.70
N LEU A 80 4.13 -9.07 -3.84
CA LEU A 80 3.24 -8.88 -2.69
C LEU A 80 2.95 -10.21 -1.98
N ALA A 81 2.79 -11.30 -2.74
CA ALA A 81 2.59 -12.62 -2.17
C ALA A 81 3.78 -13.05 -1.30
N ALA A 82 5.00 -12.72 -1.74
CA ALA A 82 6.21 -13.04 -1.01
C ALA A 82 6.30 -12.34 0.35
N LEU A 83 5.58 -11.23 0.54
CA LEU A 83 5.53 -10.53 1.82
C LEU A 83 4.76 -11.33 2.88
N GLY A 84 3.91 -12.25 2.48
CA GLY A 84 3.23 -13.17 3.41
C GLY A 84 2.24 -12.50 4.36
N ALA A 85 1.59 -11.42 3.93
CA ALA A 85 0.65 -10.71 4.79
C ALA A 85 -0.76 -11.32 4.71
N ASP A 86 -1.46 -11.33 5.84
CA ASP A 86 -2.84 -11.81 5.91
C ASP A 86 -3.83 -10.68 5.69
N GLU A 87 -3.43 -9.45 5.97
CA GLU A 87 -4.29 -8.29 5.93
C GLU A 87 -3.64 -7.14 5.18
N ALA A 88 -4.45 -6.31 4.55
CA ALA A 88 -4.00 -5.06 3.96
C ALA A 88 -5.03 -3.95 4.21
N VAL A 89 -4.53 -2.74 4.39
CA VAL A 89 -5.34 -1.53 4.46
C VAL A 89 -4.94 -0.68 3.27
N VAL A 90 -5.88 -0.39 2.38
CA VAL A 90 -5.64 0.41 1.18
C VAL A 90 -6.17 1.82 1.42
N LEU A 91 -5.27 2.79 1.39
CA LEU A 91 -5.61 4.21 1.54
C LEU A 91 -5.50 4.87 0.18
N THR A 92 -6.55 5.57 -0.21
CA THR A 92 -6.59 6.28 -1.50
C THR A 92 -6.99 7.73 -1.32
N SER A 93 -6.62 8.56 -2.27
CA SER A 93 -7.17 9.90 -2.38
C SER A 93 -8.64 9.77 -2.80
N PHE A 94 -9.42 10.79 -2.48
CA PHE A 94 -10.86 10.68 -2.62
C PHE A 94 -11.33 10.47 -4.07
N HIS A 95 -10.53 10.89 -5.05
CA HIS A 95 -10.85 10.69 -6.47
C HIS A 95 -10.29 9.40 -7.07
N GLN A 96 -9.66 8.56 -6.26
CA GLN A 96 -9.11 7.28 -6.69
C GLN A 96 -9.99 6.14 -6.19
N SER A 97 -10.04 5.06 -6.97
CA SER A 97 -10.71 3.83 -6.53
C SER A 97 -9.70 2.88 -5.91
N PRO A 98 -10.00 2.27 -4.76
CA PRO A 98 -9.13 1.24 -4.20
C PRO A 98 -9.29 -0.12 -4.87
N LEU A 99 -10.28 -0.28 -5.76
CA LEU A 99 -10.65 -1.60 -6.29
C LEU A 99 -9.55 -2.29 -7.11
N PRO A 100 -8.84 -1.62 -8.04
CA PRO A 100 -7.78 -2.29 -8.77
C PRO A 100 -6.67 -2.78 -7.85
N THR A 101 -6.28 -1.97 -6.88
CA THR A 101 -5.26 -2.34 -5.90
C THR A 101 -5.74 -3.51 -5.04
N ALA A 102 -6.99 -3.48 -4.61
CA ALA A 102 -7.57 -4.57 -3.82
C ALA A 102 -7.58 -5.88 -4.62
N LEU A 103 -7.88 -5.82 -5.92
CA LEU A 103 -7.86 -7.01 -6.76
C LEU A 103 -6.44 -7.63 -6.80
N VAL A 104 -5.44 -6.81 -7.00
CA VAL A 104 -4.04 -7.29 -7.03
C VAL A 104 -3.66 -7.92 -5.68
N LEU A 105 -4.03 -7.29 -4.57
CA LEU A 105 -3.79 -7.84 -3.23
C LEU A 105 -4.50 -9.17 -3.03
N ARG A 106 -5.74 -9.30 -3.50
CA ARG A 106 -6.47 -10.56 -3.41
C ARG A 106 -5.77 -11.65 -4.23
N MET A 107 -5.28 -11.32 -5.40
CA MET A 107 -4.51 -12.25 -6.22
C MET A 107 -3.21 -12.67 -5.54
N ALA A 108 -2.65 -11.80 -4.71
CA ALA A 108 -1.45 -12.09 -3.94
C ALA A 108 -1.73 -12.93 -2.68
N GLY A 109 -2.98 -13.28 -2.43
CA GLY A 109 -3.34 -14.14 -1.29
C GLY A 109 -3.69 -13.41 -0.02
N VAL A 110 -3.84 -12.07 -0.07
CA VAL A 110 -4.25 -11.31 1.12
C VAL A 110 -5.73 -11.57 1.39
N GLY A 111 -6.03 -12.15 2.54
CA GLY A 111 -7.39 -12.60 2.86
C GLY A 111 -8.32 -11.51 3.37
N ARG A 112 -7.79 -10.51 4.07
CA ARG A 112 -8.60 -9.41 4.61
C ARG A 112 -8.10 -8.09 4.08
N ILE A 113 -8.94 -7.40 3.32
CA ILE A 113 -8.60 -6.11 2.73
C ILE A 113 -9.61 -5.07 3.17
N THR A 114 -9.11 -4.01 3.78
CA THR A 114 -9.92 -2.86 4.17
C THR A 114 -9.53 -1.69 3.31
N ALA A 115 -10.50 -1.10 2.64
CA ALA A 115 -10.27 0.11 1.86
C ALA A 115 -10.86 1.29 2.61
N ALA A 116 -10.07 2.33 2.74
CA ALA A 116 -10.51 3.54 3.41
C ALA A 116 -10.06 4.75 2.61
N PRO A 117 -10.87 5.81 2.52
CA PRO A 117 -10.39 7.05 1.95
C PRO A 117 -9.22 7.55 2.81
N GLY A 118 -8.24 8.12 2.15
CA GLY A 118 -7.12 8.73 2.86
C GLY A 118 -7.58 9.92 3.69
N CYS A 119 -6.68 10.39 4.50
CA CYS A 119 -6.96 11.54 5.35
C CYS A 119 -7.10 12.85 4.60
N SER A 120 -6.98 12.82 3.33
CA SER A 120 -7.22 13.98 2.56
C SER A 120 -8.66 14.18 2.49
N THR A 121 -9.15 14.84 3.18
CA THR A 121 -10.43 15.04 3.07
C THR A 121 -10.83 15.97 2.21
N THR A 122 -11.06 15.99 1.67
CA THR A 122 -11.57 16.78 0.93
C THR A 122 -11.73 17.37 0.68
#